data_39a294eb498a6fef4b068cbeb584775c
#
_entry.id   39a294eb498a6fef4b068cbeb584775c
#
_cell.length_a   1.000
_cell.length_b   1.000
_cell.length_c   1.000
_cell.angle_alpha   90.00
_cell.angle_beta   90.00
_cell.angle_gamma   90.00
#
_symmetry.space_group_name_H-M   'P 1'
#
loop_
_entity.id
_entity.type
_entity.pdbx_description
1 polymer ?
#
loop_
_entity_poly.entity_id
_entity_poly.type
_entity_poly.pdbx_seq_one_letter_code
_entity_poly.pdbx_strand_id
1 'polypeptide(L)'
;MPLYVMLSKPNAEGLHNLVKNPGRLDEVQREIEALDAKVVHRYALPGNLSFLTVVEAANNLEAFRLSVERQATGLVQTDIFPAIDLDLFTRLLGQTTETVGPFRWQTSLWARAVRRLLRYNTITSSVRQYCKPFDIEGRENLKDLKGPAIFIGNHSSHMDIFVLFEALPERYRRRIAWGGAADRWFIKGRKGIKKQPWYFALSMNVFPVQRGGGRAALSYAEELIDRGWSLGIFPEGTRTTTGKMGKFRHGVSILALAKNVPVVPVWMEGLREMRPKGSTEIKPGPALARIGKPIRFAPDVAIPEATHVLQKTMEAMRDEIHRPKRSTPPVLEVQPGDLQPAG
;
A
#
# COMPACT_ATOMS: atom_id res chain seq x y z
N MET A 1 0.57 19.38 -5.82
CA MET A 1 1.73 19.47 -4.89
C MET A 1 1.18 19.78 -3.50
N PRO A 2 1.88 19.41 -2.41
CA PRO A 2 1.49 19.81 -1.07
C PRO A 2 1.53 21.33 -0.90
N LEU A 3 0.60 21.86 -0.10
CA LEU A 3 0.51 23.29 0.24
C LEU A 3 1.26 23.57 1.54
N TYR A 4 1.90 24.73 1.60
CA TYR A 4 2.56 25.25 2.78
C TYR A 4 2.19 26.70 3.00
N VAL A 5 2.14 27.13 4.26
CA VAL A 5 1.97 28.53 4.66
C VAL A 5 3.31 29.02 5.21
N MET A 6 3.84 30.06 4.58
CA MET A 6 5.01 30.79 5.06
C MET A 6 4.56 32.06 5.77
N LEU A 7 5.02 32.26 6.99
CA LEU A 7 4.88 33.51 7.74
C LEU A 7 6.25 34.21 7.76
N SER A 8 6.36 35.32 7.05
CA SER A 8 7.61 36.09 6.97
C SER A 8 7.44 37.41 7.70
N LYS A 9 8.28 37.64 8.72
CA LYS A 9 8.32 38.89 9.50
C LYS A 9 9.60 39.63 9.19
N PRO A 10 9.53 40.80 8.53
CA PRO A 10 10.72 41.60 8.30
C PRO A 10 11.23 42.20 9.62
N ASN A 11 12.53 42.31 9.75
CA ASN A 11 13.17 43.06 10.82
C ASN A 11 13.13 44.59 10.47
N ALA A 12 13.70 45.46 11.31
CA ALA A 12 13.68 46.91 11.11
C ALA A 12 14.33 47.31 9.78
N GLU A 13 15.43 46.68 9.39
CA GLU A 13 16.13 46.92 8.13
C GLU A 13 15.31 46.42 6.93
N GLY A 14 14.77 45.22 7.01
CA GLY A 14 13.89 44.67 5.98
C GLY A 14 12.64 45.51 5.75
N LEU A 15 12.03 46.05 6.81
CA LEU A 15 10.90 46.94 6.72
C LEU A 15 11.29 48.28 6.06
N HIS A 16 12.43 48.86 6.45
CA HIS A 16 12.94 50.10 5.85
C HIS A 16 13.20 49.91 4.34
N ASN A 17 13.81 48.81 3.94
CA ASN A 17 14.07 48.47 2.54
C ASN A 17 12.75 48.32 1.75
N LEU A 18 11.71 47.71 2.36
CA LEU A 18 10.41 47.52 1.73
C LEU A 18 9.66 48.85 1.53
N VAL A 19 9.76 49.76 2.50
CA VAL A 19 9.17 51.11 2.38
C VAL A 19 9.84 51.89 1.28
N LYS A 20 11.16 51.83 1.14
CA LYS A 20 11.90 52.47 0.06
C LYS A 20 11.66 51.88 -1.32
N ASN A 21 11.46 50.61 -1.41
CA ASN A 21 11.24 49.90 -2.67
C ASN A 21 10.09 48.88 -2.51
N PRO A 22 8.82 49.26 -2.67
CA PRO A 22 7.70 48.31 -2.60
C PRO A 22 7.72 47.21 -3.65
N GLY A 23 8.42 47.41 -4.78
CA GLY A 23 8.62 46.39 -5.83
C GLY A 23 9.40 45.17 -5.35
N ARG A 24 10.08 45.25 -4.19
CA ARG A 24 10.75 44.14 -3.56
C ARG A 24 9.84 42.93 -3.27
N LEU A 25 8.56 43.15 -3.06
CA LEU A 25 7.59 42.09 -2.86
C LEU A 25 7.45 41.18 -4.10
N ASP A 26 7.55 41.73 -5.30
CA ASP A 26 7.48 40.94 -6.54
C ASP A 26 8.82 40.23 -6.85
N GLU A 27 9.91 40.83 -6.42
CA GLU A 27 11.22 40.14 -6.47
C GLU A 27 11.22 38.91 -5.56
N VAL A 28 10.68 39.02 -4.35
CA VAL A 28 10.51 37.91 -3.40
C VAL A 28 9.70 36.77 -4.01
N GLN A 29 8.64 37.10 -4.75
CA GLN A 29 7.86 36.04 -5.44
C GLN A 29 8.72 35.31 -6.47
N ARG A 30 9.47 36.03 -7.29
CA ARG A 30 10.36 35.44 -8.29
C ARG A 30 11.47 34.58 -7.67
N GLU A 31 12.00 35.03 -6.52
CA GLU A 31 12.98 34.25 -5.75
C GLU A 31 12.39 32.90 -5.26
N ILE A 32 11.15 32.91 -4.76
CA ILE A 32 10.45 31.69 -4.32
C ILE A 32 10.18 30.74 -5.51
N GLU A 33 9.73 31.29 -6.64
CA GLU A 33 9.42 30.51 -7.85
C GLU A 33 10.69 29.93 -8.50
N ALA A 34 11.84 30.60 -8.37
CA ALA A 34 13.13 30.10 -8.82
C ALA A 34 13.63 28.87 -8.03
N LEU A 35 13.05 28.57 -6.88
CA LEU A 35 13.32 27.39 -6.04
C LEU A 35 12.32 26.26 -6.22
N ASP A 36 11.73 26.14 -7.41
CA ASP A 36 10.76 25.10 -7.76
C ASP A 36 9.49 25.06 -6.86
N ALA A 37 9.15 26.21 -6.27
CA ALA A 37 7.92 26.40 -5.53
C ALA A 37 6.98 27.39 -6.24
N LYS A 38 5.69 27.08 -6.23
CA LYS A 38 4.69 27.95 -6.85
C LYS A 38 3.98 28.77 -5.78
N VAL A 39 4.00 30.10 -5.93
CA VAL A 39 3.22 31.01 -5.08
C VAL A 39 1.75 30.95 -5.49
N VAL A 40 0.86 30.61 -4.54
CA VAL A 40 -0.59 30.51 -4.76
C VAL A 40 -1.30 31.77 -4.32
N HIS A 41 -1.01 32.25 -3.09
CA HIS A 41 -1.60 33.46 -2.53
C HIS A 41 -0.60 34.20 -1.65
N ARG A 42 -0.76 35.53 -1.57
CA ARG A 42 0.01 36.40 -0.68
C ARG A 42 -0.90 37.38 0.03
N TYR A 43 -0.65 37.60 1.31
CA TYR A 43 -1.37 38.51 2.15
C TYR A 43 -0.41 39.31 3.04
N ALA A 44 -0.66 40.59 3.20
CA ALA A 44 -0.03 41.37 4.25
C ALA A 44 -0.89 41.29 5.52
N LEU A 45 -0.23 41.13 6.67
CA LEU A 45 -0.86 41.06 7.99
C LEU A 45 -0.50 42.32 8.78
N PRO A 46 -1.31 43.41 8.70
CA PRO A 46 -0.95 44.72 9.23
C PRO A 46 -0.69 44.74 10.74
N GLY A 47 -1.40 43.90 11.52
CA GLY A 47 -1.28 43.84 12.98
C GLY A 47 0.09 43.45 13.49
N ASN A 48 0.82 42.59 12.75
CA ASN A 48 2.15 42.08 13.10
C ASN A 48 3.23 42.54 12.11
N LEU A 49 2.91 43.33 11.13
CA LEU A 49 3.79 43.69 10.01
C LEU A 49 4.45 42.49 9.39
N SER A 50 3.67 41.42 9.15
CA SER A 50 4.11 40.16 8.61
C SER A 50 3.47 39.88 7.27
N PHE A 51 4.05 38.97 6.51
CA PHE A 51 3.50 38.49 5.25
C PHE A 51 3.15 37.02 5.36
N LEU A 52 1.96 36.65 4.92
CA LEU A 52 1.53 35.28 4.75
C LEU A 52 1.61 34.94 3.26
N THR A 53 2.42 33.92 2.92
CA THR A 53 2.52 33.42 1.56
C THR A 53 2.10 31.95 1.55
N VAL A 54 1.16 31.59 0.69
CA VAL A 54 0.77 30.20 0.45
C VAL A 54 1.55 29.72 -0.77
N VAL A 55 2.30 28.62 -0.59
CA VAL A 55 3.14 28.04 -1.64
C VAL A 55 2.83 26.57 -1.85
N GLU A 56 2.94 26.11 -3.09
CA GLU A 56 3.05 24.68 -3.42
C GLU A 56 4.52 24.32 -3.55
N ALA A 57 4.98 23.28 -2.84
CA ALA A 57 6.32 22.73 -2.97
C ALA A 57 6.28 21.22 -3.14
N ALA A 58 7.33 20.61 -3.69
CA ALA A 58 7.36 19.18 -4.02
C ALA A 58 7.23 18.28 -2.78
N ASN A 59 7.86 18.68 -1.66
CA ASN A 59 7.90 17.94 -0.41
C ASN A 59 8.34 18.85 0.76
N ASN A 60 8.34 18.30 1.99
CA ASN A 60 8.73 19.03 3.19
C ASN A 60 10.19 19.55 3.16
N LEU A 61 11.10 18.86 2.48
CA LEU A 61 12.51 19.28 2.41
C LEU A 61 12.66 20.54 1.57
N GLU A 62 11.99 20.59 0.42
CA GLU A 62 11.99 21.79 -0.44
C GLU A 62 11.31 22.97 0.25
N ALA A 63 10.21 22.72 0.94
CA ALA A 63 9.56 23.74 1.75
C ALA A 63 10.49 24.27 2.86
N PHE A 64 11.19 23.38 3.56
CA PHE A 64 12.19 23.80 4.57
C PHE A 64 13.33 24.61 3.96
N ARG A 65 13.83 24.21 2.80
CA ARG A 65 14.88 24.94 2.07
C ARG A 65 14.47 26.38 1.77
N LEU A 66 13.21 26.60 1.31
CA LEU A 66 12.67 27.94 1.12
C LEU A 66 12.75 28.80 2.39
N SER A 67 12.42 28.23 3.54
CA SER A 67 12.48 28.92 4.83
C SER A 67 13.93 29.34 5.16
N VAL A 68 14.88 28.43 4.97
CA VAL A 68 16.32 28.68 5.25
C VAL A 68 16.89 29.76 4.32
N GLU A 69 16.64 29.65 3.02
CA GLU A 69 17.15 30.63 2.04
C GLU A 69 16.55 32.03 2.26
N ARG A 70 15.28 32.09 2.66
CA ARG A 70 14.66 33.38 3.03
C ARG A 70 15.30 34.00 4.28
N GLN A 71 15.58 33.19 5.29
CA GLN A 71 16.22 33.67 6.52
C GLN A 71 17.70 34.05 6.29
N ALA A 72 18.39 33.39 5.37
CA ALA A 72 19.80 33.68 5.05
C ALA A 72 20.03 35.12 4.55
N THR A 73 18.98 35.81 4.04
CA THR A 73 19.07 37.23 3.68
C THR A 73 19.30 38.14 4.89
N GLY A 74 19.05 37.66 6.12
CA GLY A 74 19.12 38.44 7.34
C GLY A 74 18.05 39.52 7.51
N LEU A 75 17.17 39.72 6.53
CA LEU A 75 16.16 40.78 6.51
C LEU A 75 14.78 40.35 7.03
N VAL A 76 14.52 39.06 7.03
CA VAL A 76 13.23 38.47 7.43
C VAL A 76 13.44 37.21 8.27
N GLN A 77 12.57 37.02 9.26
CA GLN A 77 12.37 35.73 9.91
C GLN A 77 11.21 35.03 9.21
N THR A 78 11.41 33.77 8.80
CA THR A 78 10.41 33.01 8.06
C THR A 78 10.13 31.68 8.73
N ASP A 79 8.90 31.44 9.13
CA ASP A 79 8.40 30.16 9.59
C ASP A 79 7.56 29.52 8.48
N ILE A 80 7.71 28.22 8.26
CA ILE A 80 6.93 27.49 7.26
C ILE A 80 6.19 26.32 7.89
N PHE A 81 4.91 26.18 7.55
CA PHE A 81 4.01 25.17 8.09
C PHE A 81 3.35 24.41 6.94
N PRO A 82 3.26 23.07 7.00
CA PRO A 82 2.44 22.32 6.07
C PRO A 82 0.96 22.72 6.24
N ALA A 83 0.29 23.00 5.14
CA ALA A 83 -1.12 23.34 5.10
C ALA A 83 -1.95 22.13 4.66
N ILE A 84 -3.07 21.92 5.32
CA ILE A 84 -4.04 20.89 4.97
C ILE A 84 -5.36 21.61 4.67
N ASP A 85 -5.97 21.24 3.54
CA ASP A 85 -7.32 21.72 3.19
C ASP A 85 -8.32 21.44 4.32
N LEU A 86 -9.15 22.44 4.65
CA LEU A 86 -10.08 22.36 5.79
C LEU A 86 -11.09 21.22 5.64
N ASP A 87 -11.55 20.92 4.42
CA ASP A 87 -12.45 19.79 4.16
C ASP A 87 -11.73 18.46 4.36
N LEU A 88 -10.46 18.40 3.98
CA LEU A 88 -9.62 17.23 4.26
C LEU A 88 -9.38 17.09 5.77
N PHE A 89 -9.07 18.18 6.47
CA PHE A 89 -8.89 18.21 7.93
C PHE A 89 -10.18 17.80 8.66
N THR A 90 -11.33 18.36 8.26
CA THR A 90 -12.64 17.99 8.81
C THR A 90 -12.97 16.53 8.56
N ARG A 91 -12.63 16.02 7.38
CA ARG A 91 -12.74 14.58 7.08
C ARG A 91 -11.81 13.74 7.96
N LEU A 92 -10.60 14.20 8.22
CA LEU A 92 -9.65 13.53 9.13
C LEU A 92 -10.16 13.55 10.58
N LEU A 93 -10.72 14.66 11.05
CA LEU A 93 -11.35 14.77 12.38
C LEU A 93 -12.61 13.91 12.48
N GLY A 94 -13.44 13.88 11.44
CA GLY A 94 -14.61 13.00 11.35
C GLY A 94 -14.24 11.52 11.21
N GLN A 95 -13.00 11.20 10.86
CA GLN A 95 -12.44 9.84 10.78
C GLN A 95 -11.90 9.32 12.12
N THR A 96 -12.06 10.02 13.23
CA THR A 96 -11.96 9.42 14.57
C THR A 96 -13.14 8.47 14.83
N THR A 97 -13.49 7.67 13.83
CA THR A 97 -14.35 6.52 14.01
C THR A 97 -13.68 5.60 15.01
N GLU A 98 -14.31 5.44 16.15
CA GLU A 98 -13.81 4.56 17.20
C GLU A 98 -13.61 3.16 16.60
N THR A 99 -12.36 2.76 16.46
CA THR A 99 -11.98 1.45 15.95
C THR A 99 -11.82 0.48 17.12
N VAL A 100 -12.18 -0.77 16.89
CA VAL A 100 -12.10 -1.83 17.88
C VAL A 100 -11.12 -2.92 17.46
N GLY A 101 -10.54 -3.59 18.45
CA GLY A 101 -9.57 -4.66 18.24
C GLY A 101 -8.12 -4.18 18.30
N PRO A 102 -7.15 -5.06 18.11
CA PRO A 102 -7.31 -6.47 17.71
C PRO A 102 -7.95 -7.34 18.79
N PHE A 103 -8.63 -8.41 18.36
CA PHE A 103 -9.25 -9.36 19.28
C PHE A 103 -8.27 -10.49 19.63
N ARG A 104 -7.74 -10.50 20.85
CA ARG A 104 -6.74 -11.50 21.29
C ARG A 104 -7.23 -12.95 21.18
N TRP A 105 -8.54 -13.18 21.32
CA TRP A 105 -9.16 -14.50 21.18
C TRP A 105 -9.13 -15.06 19.75
N GLN A 106 -8.92 -14.24 18.72
CA GLN A 106 -8.95 -14.68 17.32
C GLN A 106 -7.91 -15.75 16.98
N THR A 107 -6.86 -15.88 17.76
CA THR A 107 -5.82 -16.91 17.62
C THR A 107 -6.00 -18.12 18.52
N SER A 108 -7.02 -18.15 19.38
CA SER A 108 -7.32 -19.26 20.27
C SER A 108 -7.73 -20.56 19.53
N LEU A 109 -7.63 -21.69 20.19
CA LEU A 109 -7.99 -22.99 19.61
C LEU A 109 -9.46 -23.06 19.19
N TRP A 110 -10.37 -22.54 20.03
CA TRP A 110 -11.80 -22.53 19.70
C TRP A 110 -12.10 -21.66 18.47
N ALA A 111 -11.51 -20.45 18.39
CA ALA A 111 -11.72 -19.57 17.23
C ALA A 111 -11.17 -20.20 15.94
N ARG A 112 -10.07 -20.94 16.01
CA ARG A 112 -9.51 -21.69 14.89
C ARG A 112 -10.43 -22.83 14.44
N ALA A 113 -11.05 -23.55 15.39
CA ALA A 113 -12.00 -24.64 15.11
C ALA A 113 -13.26 -24.07 14.41
N VAL A 114 -13.87 -23.03 14.99
CA VAL A 114 -15.03 -22.33 14.40
C VAL A 114 -14.70 -21.78 13.00
N ARG A 115 -13.54 -21.15 12.84
CA ARG A 115 -13.09 -20.60 11.55
C ARG A 115 -12.92 -21.69 10.51
N ARG A 116 -12.40 -22.86 10.88
CA ARG A 116 -12.25 -23.99 9.97
C ARG A 116 -13.59 -24.44 9.41
N LEU A 117 -14.63 -24.45 10.24
CA LEU A 117 -16.00 -24.76 9.82
C LEU A 117 -16.60 -23.68 8.91
N LEU A 118 -16.45 -22.41 9.31
CA LEU A 118 -16.97 -21.27 8.55
C LEU A 118 -16.32 -21.10 7.17
N ARG A 119 -15.03 -21.42 7.04
CA ARG A 119 -14.25 -21.25 5.79
C ARG A 119 -14.87 -22.01 4.63
N TYR A 120 -15.31 -23.25 4.86
CA TYR A 120 -15.89 -24.05 3.80
C TYR A 120 -17.09 -23.36 3.17
N ASN A 121 -17.95 -22.76 4.00
CA ASN A 121 -19.17 -22.10 3.56
C ASN A 121 -18.97 -20.65 3.09
N THR A 122 -17.78 -20.04 3.31
CA THR A 122 -17.51 -18.65 2.93
C THR A 122 -16.48 -18.57 1.82
N ILE A 123 -15.23 -18.96 2.12
CA ILE A 123 -14.10 -18.78 1.19
C ILE A 123 -14.12 -19.84 0.10
N THR A 124 -14.07 -21.12 0.50
CA THR A 124 -13.94 -22.23 -0.45
C THR A 124 -15.14 -22.34 -1.38
N SER A 125 -16.36 -22.17 -0.86
CA SER A 125 -17.56 -22.17 -1.69
C SER A 125 -17.58 -21.02 -2.69
N SER A 126 -17.18 -19.81 -2.27
CA SER A 126 -17.10 -18.65 -3.17
C SER A 126 -16.08 -18.85 -4.29
N VAL A 127 -14.88 -19.35 -3.96
CA VAL A 127 -13.88 -19.62 -5.00
C VAL A 127 -14.37 -20.70 -5.96
N ARG A 128 -14.93 -21.81 -5.46
CA ARG A 128 -15.50 -22.85 -6.31
C ARG A 128 -16.67 -22.40 -7.18
N GLN A 129 -17.47 -21.48 -6.70
CA GLN A 129 -18.62 -20.96 -7.42
C GLN A 129 -18.22 -19.99 -8.53
N TYR A 130 -17.31 -19.08 -8.23
CA TYR A 130 -17.03 -17.92 -9.10
C TYR A 130 -15.72 -18.02 -9.87
N CYS A 131 -14.69 -18.74 -9.38
CA CYS A 131 -13.41 -18.88 -10.06
C CYS A 131 -13.39 -20.17 -10.90
N LYS A 132 -13.70 -20.07 -12.18
CA LYS A 132 -13.80 -21.21 -13.10
C LYS A 132 -13.27 -20.84 -14.48
N PRO A 133 -12.10 -21.42 -14.94
CA PRO A 133 -11.20 -22.27 -14.14
C PRO A 133 -10.46 -21.50 -13.03
N PHE A 134 -9.89 -22.21 -12.07
CA PHE A 134 -9.00 -21.66 -11.07
C PHE A 134 -7.66 -22.37 -11.11
N ASP A 135 -6.66 -21.68 -11.62
CA ASP A 135 -5.30 -22.20 -11.79
C ASP A 135 -4.39 -21.68 -10.68
N ILE A 136 -3.53 -22.56 -10.19
CA ILE A 136 -2.55 -22.23 -9.15
C ILE A 136 -1.18 -22.70 -9.61
N GLU A 137 -0.24 -21.75 -9.70
CA GLU A 137 1.13 -21.99 -10.09
C GLU A 137 2.11 -21.66 -8.95
N GLY A 138 3.27 -22.29 -8.93
CA GLY A 138 4.35 -21.96 -7.99
C GLY A 138 4.14 -22.46 -6.56
N ARG A 139 3.22 -23.41 -6.29
CA ARG A 139 3.08 -24.02 -4.94
C ARG A 139 4.35 -24.72 -4.48
N GLU A 140 5.13 -25.24 -5.39
CA GLU A 140 6.43 -25.88 -5.16
C GLU A 140 7.42 -24.91 -4.50
N ASN A 141 7.34 -23.60 -4.76
CA ASN A 141 8.18 -22.59 -4.14
C ASN A 141 8.03 -22.52 -2.61
N LEU A 142 6.94 -23.09 -2.09
CA LEU A 142 6.67 -23.13 -0.65
C LEU A 142 7.13 -24.44 0.00
N LYS A 143 7.55 -25.47 -0.76
CA LYS A 143 7.82 -26.83 -0.24
C LYS A 143 8.78 -26.80 0.95
N ASP A 144 9.90 -26.12 0.81
CA ASP A 144 10.97 -26.08 1.80
C ASP A 144 10.90 -24.89 2.75
N LEU A 145 9.88 -24.02 2.58
CA LEU A 145 9.71 -22.84 3.41
C LEU A 145 9.19 -23.24 4.79
N LYS A 146 10.02 -23.08 5.83
CA LYS A 146 9.68 -23.37 7.24
C LYS A 146 9.31 -22.09 7.99
N GLY A 147 8.43 -22.22 8.99
CA GLY A 147 8.02 -21.12 9.87
C GLY A 147 7.02 -20.15 9.23
N PRO A 148 6.77 -19.03 9.90
CA PRO A 148 5.86 -17.98 9.41
C PRO A 148 6.45 -17.26 8.20
N ALA A 149 5.55 -16.72 7.36
CA ALA A 149 5.90 -15.90 6.20
C ALA A 149 4.88 -14.77 6.01
N ILE A 150 5.26 -13.72 5.32
CA ILE A 150 4.34 -12.66 4.91
C ILE A 150 3.98 -12.91 3.44
N PHE A 151 2.73 -13.24 3.18
CA PHE A 151 2.19 -13.38 1.83
C PHE A 151 1.68 -12.04 1.35
N ILE A 152 2.19 -11.55 0.23
CA ILE A 152 1.72 -10.31 -0.39
C ILE A 152 1.02 -10.59 -1.70
N GLY A 153 -0.01 -9.81 -2.02
CA GLY A 153 -0.75 -9.90 -3.28
C GLY A 153 -1.02 -8.54 -3.89
N ASN A 154 -1.29 -8.49 -5.20
CA ASN A 154 -1.91 -7.34 -5.84
C ASN A 154 -3.37 -7.23 -5.40
N HIS A 155 -3.90 -5.99 -5.30
CA HIS A 155 -5.21 -5.76 -4.73
C HIS A 155 -6.17 -5.11 -5.73
N SER A 156 -7.00 -5.92 -6.37
CA SER A 156 -7.93 -5.51 -7.42
C SER A 156 -9.39 -5.77 -7.08
N SER A 157 -9.66 -6.76 -6.22
CA SER A 157 -10.99 -7.26 -5.93
C SER A 157 -11.18 -7.61 -4.45
N HIS A 158 -12.41 -7.77 -4.02
CA HIS A 158 -12.70 -8.43 -2.74
C HIS A 158 -12.44 -9.95 -2.78
N MET A 159 -12.35 -10.54 -3.98
CA MET A 159 -12.03 -11.95 -4.15
C MET A 159 -10.55 -12.26 -3.89
N ASP A 160 -9.67 -11.25 -3.91
CA ASP A 160 -8.22 -11.44 -3.79
C ASP A 160 -7.83 -12.22 -2.53
N ILE A 161 -8.42 -11.88 -1.38
CA ILE A 161 -8.16 -12.58 -0.12
C ILE A 161 -8.60 -14.04 -0.16
N PHE A 162 -9.70 -14.35 -0.88
CA PHE A 162 -10.23 -15.70 -0.99
C PHE A 162 -9.37 -16.56 -1.90
N VAL A 163 -8.98 -16.00 -3.05
CA VAL A 163 -8.13 -16.67 -4.03
C VAL A 163 -6.73 -16.89 -3.47
N LEU A 164 -6.13 -15.88 -2.86
CA LEU A 164 -4.83 -16.02 -2.22
C LEU A 164 -4.88 -17.09 -1.12
N PHE A 165 -5.93 -17.09 -0.29
CA PHE A 165 -6.11 -18.09 0.75
C PHE A 165 -6.20 -19.51 0.19
N GLU A 166 -7.00 -19.75 -0.86
CA GLU A 166 -7.15 -21.08 -1.48
C GLU A 166 -5.89 -21.53 -2.27
N ALA A 167 -5.10 -20.56 -2.77
CA ALA A 167 -3.83 -20.86 -3.40
C ALA A 167 -2.79 -21.45 -2.43
N LEU A 168 -2.87 -21.08 -1.14
CA LEU A 168 -1.89 -21.52 -0.15
C LEU A 168 -2.05 -22.99 0.26
N PRO A 169 -0.95 -23.71 0.56
CA PRO A 169 -0.98 -25.01 1.21
C PRO A 169 -1.68 -24.96 2.57
N GLU A 170 -2.33 -26.07 2.97
CA GLU A 170 -3.13 -26.15 4.20
C GLU A 170 -2.36 -25.75 5.46
N ARG A 171 -1.06 -26.04 5.54
CA ARG A 171 -0.22 -25.65 6.68
C ARG A 171 -0.20 -24.15 6.93
N TYR A 172 -0.24 -23.31 5.88
CA TYR A 172 -0.34 -21.85 5.99
C TYR A 172 -1.78 -21.41 6.23
N ARG A 173 -2.76 -22.00 5.54
CA ARG A 173 -4.18 -21.71 5.74
C ARG A 173 -4.65 -21.86 7.19
N ARG A 174 -4.03 -22.78 7.94
CA ARG A 174 -4.33 -23.01 9.37
C ARG A 174 -3.84 -21.90 10.29
N ARG A 175 -2.79 -21.20 9.91
CA ARG A 175 -2.13 -20.17 10.74
C ARG A 175 -1.79 -18.92 9.93
N ILE A 176 -2.78 -18.38 9.23
CA ILE A 176 -2.66 -17.09 8.54
C ILE A 176 -3.62 -16.07 9.16
N ALA A 177 -3.16 -14.83 9.30
CA ALA A 177 -3.95 -13.68 9.69
C ALA A 177 -3.84 -12.59 8.64
N TRP A 178 -4.91 -11.84 8.41
CA TRP A 178 -5.00 -10.85 7.33
C TRP A 178 -5.01 -9.44 7.87
N GLY A 179 -4.11 -8.59 7.38
CA GLY A 179 -4.14 -7.16 7.68
C GLY A 179 -5.30 -6.48 6.99
N GLY A 180 -6.21 -5.90 7.76
CA GLY A 180 -7.35 -5.14 7.26
C GLY A 180 -7.33 -3.69 7.72
N ALA A 181 -7.67 -2.74 6.84
CA ALA A 181 -7.73 -1.32 7.18
C ALA A 181 -8.72 -1.08 8.35
N ALA A 182 -8.21 -0.57 9.47
CA ALA A 182 -8.96 -0.40 10.71
C ALA A 182 -10.16 0.52 10.50
N ASP A 183 -9.95 1.65 9.86
CA ASP A 183 -10.94 2.67 9.48
C ASP A 183 -12.03 2.17 8.51
N ARG A 184 -11.91 0.95 8.01
CA ARG A 184 -12.89 0.35 7.11
C ARG A 184 -13.59 -0.88 7.72
N TRP A 185 -12.85 -1.75 8.38
CA TRP A 185 -13.35 -3.06 8.81
C TRP A 185 -13.62 -3.15 10.30
N PHE A 186 -12.99 -2.27 11.10
CA PHE A 186 -13.02 -2.33 12.56
C PHE A 186 -13.73 -1.15 13.20
N ILE A 187 -14.71 -0.57 12.51
CA ILE A 187 -15.54 0.54 12.99
C ILE A 187 -16.58 0.01 13.97
N LYS A 188 -16.66 0.63 15.16
CA LYS A 188 -17.68 0.35 16.17
C LYS A 188 -19.10 0.74 15.68
N GLY A 189 -20.11 0.01 16.09
CA GLY A 189 -21.52 0.37 15.86
C GLY A 189 -22.07 0.04 14.49
N ARG A 190 -21.38 -0.74 13.63
CA ARG A 190 -21.92 -1.17 12.35
C ARG A 190 -23.17 -2.06 12.53
N LYS A 191 -24.20 -1.82 11.73
CA LYS A 191 -25.42 -2.66 11.75
C LYS A 191 -25.22 -3.96 10.92
N GLY A 192 -25.73 -5.08 11.45
CA GLY A 192 -25.69 -6.39 10.81
C GLY A 192 -24.46 -7.24 11.18
N ILE A 193 -24.69 -8.50 11.54
CA ILE A 193 -23.68 -9.45 12.05
C ILE A 193 -22.48 -9.57 11.14
N LYS A 194 -22.68 -9.75 9.84
CA LYS A 194 -21.60 -9.90 8.85
C LYS A 194 -20.79 -8.62 8.61
N LYS A 195 -21.20 -7.49 9.18
CA LYS A 195 -20.46 -6.21 9.11
C LYS A 195 -19.74 -5.88 10.42
N GLN A 196 -19.86 -6.72 11.44
CA GLN A 196 -19.23 -6.51 12.74
C GLN A 196 -17.73 -6.83 12.69
N PRO A 197 -16.88 -6.04 13.34
CA PRO A 197 -15.45 -6.30 13.43
C PRO A 197 -15.09 -7.69 13.93
N TRP A 198 -15.77 -8.16 14.97
CA TRP A 198 -15.54 -9.50 15.54
C TRP A 198 -15.87 -10.62 14.54
N TYR A 199 -16.82 -10.40 13.62
CA TYR A 199 -17.16 -11.40 12.60
C TYR A 199 -16.02 -11.58 11.58
N PHE A 200 -15.38 -10.50 11.15
CA PHE A 200 -14.20 -10.58 10.28
C PHE A 200 -13.02 -11.24 10.98
N ALA A 201 -12.81 -10.91 12.26
CA ALA A 201 -11.78 -11.54 13.08
C ALA A 201 -12.05 -13.06 13.25
N LEU A 202 -13.31 -13.46 13.46
CA LEU A 202 -13.69 -14.86 13.63
C LEU A 202 -13.65 -15.64 12.32
N SER A 203 -14.30 -15.12 11.27
CA SER A 203 -14.48 -15.86 10.01
C SER A 203 -13.22 -15.94 9.15
N MET A 204 -12.44 -14.85 9.09
CA MET A 204 -11.31 -14.72 8.19
C MET A 204 -9.97 -14.48 8.90
N ASN A 205 -9.95 -14.32 10.22
CA ASN A 205 -8.77 -13.93 10.99
C ASN A 205 -8.19 -12.58 10.55
N VAL A 206 -9.04 -11.61 10.24
CA VAL A 206 -8.62 -10.25 9.93
C VAL A 206 -8.27 -9.51 11.21
N PHE A 207 -7.18 -8.76 11.22
CA PHE A 207 -6.80 -7.87 12.31
C PHE A 207 -6.67 -6.42 11.83
N PRO A 208 -6.91 -5.42 12.69
CA PRO A 208 -6.86 -4.02 12.30
C PRO A 208 -5.43 -3.54 12.05
N VAL A 209 -5.23 -2.84 10.94
CA VAL A 209 -4.01 -2.09 10.63
C VAL A 209 -4.39 -0.63 10.44
N GLN A 210 -3.86 0.26 11.27
CA GLN A 210 -4.07 1.71 11.14
C GLN A 210 -3.22 2.27 10.01
N ARG A 211 -3.85 2.86 9.01
CA ARG A 211 -3.16 3.49 7.90
C ARG A 211 -2.51 4.79 8.35
N GLY A 212 -1.22 4.95 8.09
CA GLY A 212 -0.46 6.13 8.54
C GLY A 212 0.02 6.08 9.99
N GLY A 213 -0.29 5.03 10.77
CA GLY A 213 0.10 4.88 12.18
C GLY A 213 1.55 4.47 12.42
N GLY A 214 2.41 4.51 11.41
CA GLY A 214 3.84 4.18 11.54
C GLY A 214 4.08 2.77 12.09
N ARG A 215 5.20 2.58 12.79
CA ARG A 215 5.59 1.27 13.35
C ARG A 215 4.61 0.78 14.43
N ALA A 216 4.04 1.69 15.21
CA ALA A 216 3.08 1.32 16.26
C ALA A 216 1.85 0.58 15.72
N ALA A 217 1.41 0.90 14.49
CA ALA A 217 0.30 0.22 13.84
C ALA A 217 0.61 -1.24 13.46
N LEU A 218 1.87 -1.67 13.53
CA LEU A 218 2.32 -3.01 13.15
C LEU A 218 2.58 -3.91 14.36
N SER A 219 2.49 -3.41 15.59
CA SER A 219 2.83 -4.15 16.82
C SER A 219 2.08 -5.47 16.95
N TYR A 220 0.78 -5.51 16.64
CA TYR A 220 0.01 -6.74 16.67
C TYR A 220 0.40 -7.72 15.54
N ALA A 221 0.79 -7.22 14.39
CA ALA A 221 1.33 -8.05 13.31
C ALA A 221 2.67 -8.69 13.72
N GLU A 222 3.54 -7.95 14.41
CA GLU A 222 4.78 -8.47 14.99
C GLU A 222 4.49 -9.57 16.02
N GLU A 223 3.54 -9.34 16.95
CA GLU A 223 3.10 -10.35 17.95
C GLU A 223 2.60 -11.62 17.25
N LEU A 224 1.83 -11.52 16.18
CA LEU A 224 1.35 -12.68 15.43
C LEU A 224 2.50 -13.48 14.83
N ILE A 225 3.49 -12.83 14.23
CA ILE A 225 4.68 -13.49 13.68
C ILE A 225 5.45 -14.23 14.77
N ASP A 226 5.68 -13.59 15.93
CA ASP A 226 6.38 -14.20 17.08
C ASP A 226 5.66 -15.45 17.61
N ARG A 227 4.34 -15.48 17.48
CA ARG A 227 3.49 -16.62 17.83
C ARG A 227 3.39 -17.67 16.71
N GLY A 228 4.20 -17.55 15.65
CA GLY A 228 4.27 -18.48 14.53
C GLY A 228 3.11 -18.37 13.53
N TRP A 229 2.44 -17.20 13.46
CA TRP A 229 1.41 -16.94 12.46
C TRP A 229 2.02 -16.31 11.22
N SER A 230 1.61 -16.77 10.06
CA SER A 230 1.85 -16.09 8.80
C SER A 230 0.87 -14.92 8.62
N LEU A 231 1.27 -13.94 7.84
CA LEU A 231 0.42 -12.80 7.53
C LEU A 231 0.07 -12.77 6.05
N GLY A 232 -1.14 -12.30 5.74
CA GLY A 232 -1.54 -11.93 4.38
C GLY A 232 -1.76 -10.41 4.34
N ILE A 233 -1.03 -9.73 3.48
CA ILE A 233 -1.05 -8.26 3.40
C ILE A 233 -1.08 -7.84 1.94
N PHE A 234 -1.93 -6.86 1.63
CA PHE A 234 -1.94 -6.16 0.35
C PHE A 234 -1.16 -4.85 0.50
N PRO A 235 0.09 -4.77 0.02
CA PRO A 235 0.98 -3.64 0.34
C PRO A 235 0.54 -2.31 -0.26
N GLU A 236 -0.35 -2.33 -1.25
CA GLU A 236 -1.00 -1.14 -1.81
C GLU A 236 -1.88 -0.40 -0.78
N GLY A 237 -2.41 -1.12 0.23
CA GLY A 237 -3.30 -0.60 1.28
C GLY A 237 -4.70 -0.23 0.81
N THR A 238 -4.98 -0.31 -0.48
CA THR A 238 -6.31 -0.11 -1.08
C THR A 238 -6.42 -0.86 -2.41
N ARG A 239 -7.62 -1.23 -2.81
CA ARG A 239 -7.86 -1.83 -4.14
C ARG A 239 -7.66 -0.80 -5.25
N THR A 240 -7.06 -1.23 -6.34
CA THR A 240 -6.96 -0.41 -7.56
C THR A 240 -8.35 -0.11 -8.14
N THR A 241 -8.48 1.07 -8.74
CA THR A 241 -9.65 1.45 -9.55
C THR A 241 -9.35 1.34 -11.04
N THR A 242 -8.08 1.47 -11.43
CA THR A 242 -7.63 1.49 -12.83
C THR A 242 -7.23 0.12 -13.36
N GLY A 243 -7.04 -0.88 -12.48
CA GLY A 243 -6.45 -2.19 -12.83
C GLY A 243 -4.94 -2.22 -12.75
N LYS A 244 -4.26 -1.06 -12.68
CA LYS A 244 -2.82 -1.01 -12.46
C LYS A 244 -2.50 -1.20 -10.98
N MET A 245 -1.44 -1.95 -10.68
CA MET A 245 -0.94 -2.11 -9.31
C MET A 245 -0.50 -0.76 -8.74
N GLY A 246 -0.92 -0.45 -7.53
CA GLY A 246 -0.57 0.77 -6.83
C GLY A 246 0.83 0.74 -6.22
N LYS A 247 1.30 1.91 -5.75
CA LYS A 247 2.58 2.01 -5.04
C LYS A 247 2.50 1.26 -3.70
N PHE A 248 3.56 0.52 -3.38
CA PHE A 248 3.66 -0.23 -2.14
C PHE A 248 3.99 0.67 -0.95
N ARG A 249 3.35 0.38 0.18
CA ARG A 249 3.65 0.99 1.48
C ARG A 249 4.72 0.17 2.19
N HIS A 250 5.50 0.81 3.05
CA HIS A 250 6.65 0.21 3.73
C HIS A 250 6.31 -0.83 4.81
N GLY A 251 5.03 -1.00 5.19
CA GLY A 251 4.64 -1.87 6.31
C GLY A 251 5.12 -3.32 6.20
N VAL A 252 5.10 -3.90 5.00
CA VAL A 252 5.59 -5.26 4.78
C VAL A 252 7.11 -5.35 4.98
N SER A 253 7.85 -4.39 4.42
CA SER A 253 9.32 -4.35 4.54
C SER A 253 9.77 -4.13 5.99
N ILE A 254 9.06 -3.25 6.73
CA ILE A 254 9.29 -3.05 8.16
C ILE A 254 9.15 -4.38 8.93
N LEU A 255 8.04 -5.11 8.71
CA LEU A 255 7.80 -6.39 9.37
C LEU A 255 8.80 -7.46 8.97
N ALA A 256 9.12 -7.57 7.68
CA ALA A 256 10.04 -8.57 7.16
C ALA A 256 11.44 -8.41 7.74
N LEU A 257 11.96 -7.17 7.79
CA LEU A 257 13.25 -6.84 8.36
C LEU A 257 13.27 -6.99 9.89
N ALA A 258 12.26 -6.44 10.59
CA ALA A 258 12.19 -6.48 12.04
C ALA A 258 12.07 -7.91 12.61
N LYS A 259 11.41 -8.82 11.89
CA LYS A 259 11.16 -10.20 12.32
C LYS A 259 11.98 -11.24 11.57
N ASN A 260 12.83 -10.83 10.64
CA ASN A 260 13.62 -11.73 9.79
C ASN A 260 12.79 -12.84 9.16
N VAL A 261 11.60 -12.52 8.66
CA VAL A 261 10.68 -13.48 8.02
C VAL A 261 10.64 -13.28 6.51
N PRO A 262 10.49 -14.35 5.73
CA PRO A 262 10.41 -14.27 4.29
C PRO A 262 9.10 -13.62 3.84
N VAL A 263 9.16 -12.87 2.74
CA VAL A 263 8.01 -12.37 2.02
C VAL A 263 7.79 -13.23 0.79
N VAL A 264 6.56 -13.70 0.60
CA VAL A 264 6.15 -14.51 -0.54
C VAL A 264 5.23 -13.70 -1.42
N PRO A 265 5.65 -13.30 -2.63
CA PRO A 265 4.79 -12.60 -3.56
C PRO A 265 3.80 -13.57 -4.21
N VAL A 266 2.54 -13.14 -4.35
CA VAL A 266 1.49 -13.90 -5.05
C VAL A 266 0.78 -12.96 -6.01
N TRP A 267 0.95 -13.20 -7.30
CA TRP A 267 0.22 -12.46 -8.33
C TRP A 267 -1.11 -13.13 -8.64
N MET A 268 -2.17 -12.34 -8.76
CA MET A 268 -3.51 -12.84 -9.06
C MET A 268 -4.13 -12.13 -10.25
N GLU A 269 -4.75 -12.91 -11.15
CA GLU A 269 -5.43 -12.43 -12.36
C GLU A 269 -6.91 -12.82 -12.40
N GLY A 270 -7.70 -12.09 -13.20
CA GLY A 270 -9.12 -12.34 -13.47
C GLY A 270 -10.08 -11.81 -12.39
N LEU A 271 -9.58 -11.40 -11.22
CA LEU A 271 -10.42 -11.09 -10.07
C LEU A 271 -11.07 -9.70 -10.13
N ARG A 272 -10.46 -8.77 -10.87
CA ARG A 272 -11.02 -7.44 -11.09
C ARG A 272 -12.27 -7.52 -11.95
N GLU A 273 -12.22 -8.30 -13.01
CA GLU A 273 -13.32 -8.54 -13.93
C GLU A 273 -14.48 -9.22 -13.23
N MET A 274 -14.20 -10.13 -12.30
CA MET A 274 -15.23 -10.79 -11.48
C MET A 274 -15.91 -9.82 -10.53
N ARG A 275 -15.17 -8.98 -9.81
CA ARG A 275 -15.72 -8.04 -8.84
C ARG A 275 -14.88 -6.80 -8.67
N PRO A 276 -15.04 -5.78 -9.53
CA PRO A 276 -14.31 -4.53 -9.41
C PRO A 276 -14.65 -3.77 -8.12
N LYS A 277 -13.82 -2.80 -7.77
CA LYS A 277 -14.04 -1.93 -6.62
C LYS A 277 -15.35 -1.15 -6.82
N GLY A 278 -16.26 -1.23 -5.84
CA GLY A 278 -17.58 -0.60 -5.88
C GLY A 278 -18.72 -1.55 -6.27
N SER A 279 -18.44 -2.66 -6.95
CA SER A 279 -19.46 -3.65 -7.30
C SER A 279 -19.90 -4.48 -6.09
N THR A 280 -21.19 -4.76 -6.03
CA THR A 280 -21.81 -5.73 -5.12
C THR A 280 -22.00 -7.10 -5.78
N GLU A 281 -22.06 -7.13 -7.10
CA GLU A 281 -22.22 -8.33 -7.91
C GLU A 281 -20.89 -9.04 -8.13
N ILE A 282 -20.90 -10.38 -8.15
CA ILE A 282 -19.76 -11.21 -8.50
C ILE A 282 -20.10 -11.98 -9.78
N LYS A 283 -19.33 -11.76 -10.84
CA LYS A 283 -19.45 -12.48 -12.11
C LYS A 283 -18.49 -13.66 -12.10
N PRO A 284 -18.91 -14.87 -12.45
CA PRO A 284 -17.99 -15.99 -12.61
C PRO A 284 -16.99 -15.75 -13.74
N GLY A 285 -15.75 -16.22 -13.55
CA GLY A 285 -14.71 -16.08 -14.56
C GLY A 285 -13.43 -16.85 -14.20
N PRO A 286 -12.45 -16.88 -15.10
CA PRO A 286 -11.17 -17.51 -14.87
C PRO A 286 -10.38 -16.75 -13.81
N ALA A 287 -9.67 -17.49 -12.95
CA ALA A 287 -8.76 -16.93 -11.96
C ALA A 287 -7.43 -17.68 -11.99
N LEU A 288 -6.35 -16.93 -11.89
CA LEU A 288 -5.00 -17.45 -11.72
C LEU A 288 -4.41 -16.91 -10.41
N ALA A 289 -3.72 -17.77 -9.67
CA ALA A 289 -2.85 -17.37 -8.57
C ALA A 289 -1.45 -17.95 -8.80
N ARG A 290 -0.46 -17.08 -9.03
CA ARG A 290 0.94 -17.48 -9.18
C ARG A 290 1.71 -17.11 -7.93
N ILE A 291 2.31 -18.12 -7.27
CA ILE A 291 3.12 -17.96 -6.07
C ILE A 291 4.58 -17.86 -6.49
N GLY A 292 5.20 -16.72 -6.17
CA GLY A 292 6.62 -16.50 -6.43
C GLY A 292 7.53 -17.16 -5.41
N LYS A 293 8.84 -17.07 -5.65
CA LYS A 293 9.86 -17.54 -4.70
C LYS A 293 9.87 -16.67 -3.45
N PRO A 294 10.06 -17.25 -2.24
CA PRO A 294 10.23 -16.50 -1.01
C PRO A 294 11.44 -15.57 -1.07
N ILE A 295 11.26 -14.32 -0.65
CA ILE A 295 12.29 -13.29 -0.59
C ILE A 295 12.67 -13.07 0.86
N ARG A 296 13.95 -13.18 1.19
CA ARG A 296 14.51 -12.79 2.48
C ARG A 296 15.42 -11.59 2.28
N PHE A 297 15.38 -10.66 3.19
CA PHE A 297 16.25 -9.49 3.20
C PHE A 297 17.36 -9.67 4.23
N ALA A 298 18.56 -9.23 3.90
CA ALA A 298 19.62 -9.08 4.88
C ALA A 298 19.25 -7.96 5.88
N PRO A 299 19.73 -8.02 7.14
CA PRO A 299 19.32 -7.08 8.19
C PRO A 299 19.66 -5.61 7.92
N ASP A 300 20.67 -5.36 7.10
CA ASP A 300 21.21 -4.06 6.72
C ASP A 300 20.51 -3.39 5.52
N VAL A 301 19.59 -4.11 4.86
CA VAL A 301 18.84 -3.56 3.72
C VAL A 301 17.92 -2.43 4.20
N ALA A 302 17.98 -1.29 3.50
CA ALA A 302 17.10 -0.16 3.80
C ALA A 302 15.62 -0.47 3.50
N ILE A 303 14.70 0.00 4.36
CA ILE A 303 13.25 -0.23 4.21
C ILE A 303 12.72 0.21 2.82
N PRO A 304 13.10 1.39 2.28
CA PRO A 304 12.65 1.79 0.94
C PRO A 304 13.14 0.85 -0.16
N GLU A 305 14.38 0.36 -0.05
CA GLU A 305 14.98 -0.58 -0.99
C GLU A 305 14.24 -1.93 -0.95
N ALA A 306 14.03 -2.51 0.23
CA ALA A 306 13.25 -3.73 0.39
C ALA A 306 11.83 -3.58 -0.22
N THR A 307 11.20 -2.42 -0.02
CA THR A 307 9.87 -2.15 -0.61
C THR A 307 9.94 -2.08 -2.13
N HIS A 308 10.98 -1.46 -2.68
CA HIS A 308 11.19 -1.38 -4.13
C HIS A 308 11.39 -2.77 -4.74
N VAL A 309 12.22 -3.62 -4.11
CA VAL A 309 12.43 -5.01 -4.54
C VAL A 309 11.12 -5.78 -4.58
N LEU A 310 10.29 -5.69 -3.53
CA LEU A 310 8.98 -6.35 -3.49
C LEU A 310 8.06 -5.87 -4.62
N GLN A 311 8.00 -4.57 -4.85
CA GLN A 311 7.18 -3.99 -5.93
C GLN A 311 7.66 -4.44 -7.30
N LYS A 312 8.96 -4.39 -7.56
CA LYS A 312 9.57 -4.85 -8.83
C LYS A 312 9.36 -6.34 -9.08
N THR A 313 9.45 -7.15 -8.02
CA THR A 313 9.16 -8.59 -8.15
C THR A 313 7.71 -8.82 -8.58
N MET A 314 6.75 -8.11 -7.99
CA MET A 314 5.35 -8.24 -8.37
C MET A 314 5.09 -7.73 -9.80
N GLU A 315 5.74 -6.65 -10.22
CA GLU A 315 5.68 -6.15 -11.60
C GLU A 315 6.24 -7.19 -12.59
N ALA A 316 7.38 -7.78 -12.28
CA ALA A 316 7.99 -8.83 -13.12
C ALA A 316 7.09 -10.07 -13.24
N MET A 317 6.47 -10.51 -12.14
CA MET A 317 5.53 -11.64 -12.17
C MET A 317 4.31 -11.36 -13.07
N ARG A 318 3.78 -10.13 -13.05
CA ARG A 318 2.73 -9.68 -13.96
C ARG A 318 3.19 -9.78 -15.41
N ASP A 319 4.36 -9.22 -15.70
CA ASP A 319 4.87 -9.12 -17.06
C ASP A 319 5.20 -10.50 -17.65
N GLU A 320 5.63 -11.45 -16.82
CA GLU A 320 5.83 -12.84 -17.22
C GLU A 320 4.51 -13.54 -17.63
N ILE A 321 3.41 -13.27 -16.90
CA ILE A 321 2.09 -13.82 -17.23
C ILE A 321 1.58 -13.25 -18.57
N HIS A 322 1.79 -11.95 -18.80
CA HIS A 322 1.32 -11.27 -19.99
C HIS A 322 2.28 -11.39 -21.17
N ARG A 323 3.46 -12.02 -20.99
CA ARG A 323 4.39 -12.25 -22.10
C ARG A 323 3.77 -13.24 -23.08
N PRO A 324 3.67 -12.92 -24.38
CA PRO A 324 3.17 -13.86 -25.35
C PRO A 324 4.02 -15.14 -25.30
N LYS A 325 3.36 -16.29 -25.17
CA LYS A 325 4.07 -17.58 -25.28
C LYS A 325 4.77 -17.55 -26.64
N ARG A 326 6.09 -17.60 -26.64
CA ARG A 326 6.84 -17.81 -27.88
C ARG A 326 6.25 -19.07 -28.52
N SER A 327 5.64 -18.93 -29.68
CA SER A 327 5.26 -20.08 -30.48
C SER A 327 6.53 -20.90 -30.67
N THR A 328 6.53 -22.14 -30.22
CA THR A 328 7.55 -23.10 -30.60
C THR A 328 7.56 -23.09 -32.12
N PRO A 329 8.70 -22.81 -32.75
CA PRO A 329 8.73 -22.90 -34.21
C PRO A 329 8.23 -24.30 -34.59
N PRO A 330 7.42 -24.43 -35.66
CA PRO A 330 6.94 -25.74 -36.07
C PRO A 330 8.17 -26.65 -36.23
N VAL A 331 8.09 -27.82 -35.61
CA VAL A 331 9.09 -28.87 -35.82
C VAL A 331 9.05 -29.14 -37.35
N LEU A 332 10.09 -28.75 -38.07
CA LEU A 332 10.25 -29.12 -39.46
C LEU A 332 10.40 -30.65 -39.47
N GLU A 333 9.30 -31.37 -39.70
CA GLU A 333 9.38 -32.78 -40.08
C GLU A 333 10.05 -32.88 -41.45
N VAL A 334 11.35 -33.19 -41.43
CA VAL A 334 12.09 -33.54 -42.64
C VAL A 334 11.59 -34.90 -43.07
N GLN A 335 10.83 -34.96 -44.12
CA GLN A 335 10.39 -36.23 -44.69
C GLN A 335 11.60 -36.97 -45.31
N PRO A 336 11.63 -38.34 -45.26
CA PRO A 336 12.77 -39.12 -45.78
C PRO A 336 13.10 -38.99 -47.25
N GLY A 337 12.41 -38.12 -48.01
CA GLY A 337 12.64 -37.82 -49.42
C GLY A 337 13.39 -36.54 -49.73
N ASP A 338 13.70 -35.70 -48.72
CA ASP A 338 14.29 -34.36 -48.95
C ASP A 338 15.84 -34.36 -48.99
N LEU A 339 16.45 -35.50 -48.84
CA LEU A 339 17.90 -35.70 -48.95
C LEU A 339 18.24 -36.19 -50.40
N GLN A 340 18.30 -35.28 -51.34
CA GLN A 340 18.97 -35.58 -52.63
C GLN A 340 20.48 -35.60 -52.40
N PRO A 341 21.22 -36.67 -52.86
CA PRO A 341 22.65 -36.68 -52.79
C PRO A 341 23.22 -35.65 -53.74
N ALA A 342 24.10 -34.78 -53.23
CA ALA A 342 24.90 -33.89 -54.04
C ALA A 342 25.80 -34.72 -54.93
N GLY A 343 25.59 -34.58 -56.27
CA GLY A 343 26.44 -35.07 -57.31
C GLY A 343 27.67 -34.19 -57.54
#